data_0b2b29f0774cf4f7c6e3349f9261556f
#
_entry.id   0b2b29f0774cf4f7c6e3349f9261556f
#
_cell.length_a   1.000
_cell.length_b   1.000
_cell.length_c   1.000
_cell.angle_alpha   90.00
_cell.angle_beta   90.00
_cell.angle_gamma   90.00
#
_symmetry.space_group_name_H-M   'P 1'
#
loop_
_entity.id
_entity.type
_entity.pdbx_description
1 polymer ?
#
loop_
_entity_poly.entity_id
_entity_poly.type
_entity_poly.pdbx_seq_one_letter_code
_entity_poly.pdbx_strand_id
1 'polypeptide(L)' 'MVNIQLIEQLRKEHGYNQEDFSKMLGYKTRTAYNKKIKGVNDFSINDIVTICKIFSLELSDLIQL' A
#
# COMPACT_ATOMS: atom_id res chain seq x y z
N MET A 1 13.14 -0.01 -3.87
CA MET A 1 12.32 1.06 -3.25
C MET A 1 10.88 0.92 -3.69
N VAL A 2 9.95 1.08 -2.76
CA VAL A 2 8.52 0.95 -3.08
C VAL A 2 7.98 2.28 -3.58
N ASN A 3 7.17 2.23 -4.64
CA ASN A 3 6.55 3.42 -5.21
C ASN A 3 5.29 3.79 -4.41
N ILE A 4 5.51 4.52 -3.32
CA ILE A 4 4.44 4.93 -2.40
C ILE A 4 3.44 5.86 -3.09
N GLN A 5 3.91 6.73 -3.98
CA GLN A 5 3.03 7.65 -4.70
C GLN A 5 2.01 6.89 -5.55
N LEU A 6 2.44 5.82 -6.22
CA LEU A 6 1.54 5.01 -7.02
C LEU A 6 0.50 4.31 -6.14
N ILE A 7 0.92 3.78 -4.99
CA ILE A 7 -0.01 3.14 -4.05
C ILE A 7 -1.11 4.12 -3.63
N GLU A 8 -0.73 5.33 -3.21
CA GLU A 8 -1.69 6.34 -2.77
C GLU A 8 -2.58 6.81 -3.90
N GLN A 9 -2.03 6.97 -5.10
CA GLN A 9 -2.81 7.34 -6.27
C GLN A 9 -3.88 6.31 -6.58
N LEU A 10 -3.50 5.04 -6.63
CA LEU A 10 -4.44 3.95 -6.94
C LEU A 10 -5.48 3.79 -5.84
N ARG A 11 -5.08 3.92 -4.58
CA ARG A 11 -6.01 3.88 -3.46
C ARG A 11 -7.11 4.93 -3.63
N LYS A 12 -6.72 6.16 -3.94
CA LYS A 12 -7.67 7.27 -4.11
C LYS A 12 -8.56 7.06 -5.33
N GLU A 13 -7.98 6.61 -6.44
CA GLU A 13 -8.72 6.35 -7.66
C GLU A 13 -9.79 5.27 -7.48
N HIS A 14 -9.50 4.28 -6.63
CA HIS A 14 -10.44 3.21 -6.31
C HIS A 14 -11.44 3.58 -5.21
N GLY A 15 -11.33 4.78 -4.66
CA GLY A 15 -12.25 5.26 -3.64
C GLY A 15 -12.04 4.67 -2.25
N TYR A 16 -10.90 4.04 -1.99
CA TYR A 16 -10.59 3.50 -0.66
C TYR A 16 -10.00 4.60 0.21
N ASN A 17 -10.60 4.87 1.38
CA ASN A 17 -9.95 5.74 2.34
C ASN A 17 -8.85 4.97 3.07
N GLN A 18 -8.01 5.68 3.85
CA GLN A 18 -6.88 5.04 4.51
C GLN A 18 -7.32 3.98 5.52
N GLU A 19 -8.43 4.20 6.20
CA GLU A 19 -8.94 3.22 7.17
C GLU A 19 -9.36 1.92 6.49
N ASP A 20 -10.15 2.02 5.41
CA ASP A 20 -10.59 0.85 4.67
C ASP A 20 -9.42 0.11 4.06
N PHE A 21 -8.50 0.85 3.45
CA PHE A 21 -7.34 0.24 2.81
C PHE A 21 -6.42 -0.44 3.82
N SER A 22 -6.23 0.15 4.99
CA SER A 22 -5.42 -0.50 6.03
C SER A 22 -6.04 -1.82 6.47
N LYS A 23 -7.36 -1.91 6.55
CA LYS A 23 -8.04 -3.18 6.85
C LYS A 23 -7.85 -4.19 5.73
N MET A 24 -7.89 -3.77 4.49
CA MET A 24 -7.64 -4.64 3.34
C MET A 24 -6.24 -5.24 3.36
N LEU A 25 -5.27 -4.51 3.92
CA LEU A 25 -3.90 -4.99 4.09
C LEU A 25 -3.70 -5.81 5.36
N GLY A 26 -4.74 -5.94 6.19
CA GLY A 26 -4.66 -6.70 7.43
C GLY A 26 -4.12 -5.92 8.62
N TYR A 27 -4.05 -4.59 8.53
CA TYR A 27 -3.61 -3.77 9.65
C TYR A 27 -4.75 -3.53 10.62
N LYS A 28 -4.41 -3.38 11.90
CA LYS A 28 -5.41 -3.13 12.94
C LYS A 28 -5.87 -1.67 12.96
N THR A 29 -5.00 -0.73 12.54
CA THR A 29 -5.30 0.70 12.62
C THR A 29 -4.84 1.43 11.37
N ARG A 30 -5.50 2.55 11.08
CA ARG A 30 -5.07 3.46 10.02
C ARG A 30 -3.66 4.00 10.28
N THR A 31 -3.30 4.16 11.54
CA THR A 31 -1.98 4.67 11.92
C THR A 31 -0.86 3.78 11.40
N ALA A 32 -1.05 2.46 11.42
CA ALA A 32 -0.04 1.53 10.90
C ALA A 32 0.20 1.77 9.41
N TYR A 33 -0.85 1.96 8.62
CA TYR A 33 -0.71 2.27 7.19
C TYR A 33 -0.05 3.65 7.01
N ASN A 34 -0.50 4.64 7.75
CA ASN A 34 0.01 6.01 7.65
C ASN A 34 1.51 6.08 7.91
N LYS A 35 2.01 5.33 8.89
CA LYS A 35 3.45 5.26 9.17
C LYS A 35 4.24 4.68 7.99
N LYS A 36 3.64 3.75 7.27
CA LYS A 36 4.32 3.14 6.11
C LYS A 36 4.40 4.10 4.93
N ILE A 37 3.34 4.84 4.65
CA ILE A 37 3.38 5.81 3.55
C ILE A 37 4.24 7.03 3.87
N LYS A 38 4.47 7.33 5.15
CA LYS A 38 5.37 8.40 5.57
C LYS A 38 6.82 7.97 5.68
N GLY A 39 7.10 6.68 5.47
CA GLY A 39 8.46 6.16 5.51
C GLY A 39 8.98 5.88 6.91
N VAL A 40 8.13 5.94 7.95
CA VAL A 40 8.53 5.59 9.32
C VAL A 40 8.77 4.08 9.43
N ASN A 41 7.90 3.30 8.78
CA ASN A 41 8.05 1.85 8.68
C ASN A 41 7.99 1.46 7.20
N ASP A 42 8.69 0.38 6.85
CA ASP A 42 8.68 -0.13 5.47
C ASP A 42 7.50 -1.07 5.24
N PHE A 43 7.01 -1.12 4.00
CA PHE A 43 6.07 -2.16 3.61
C PHE A 43 6.79 -3.50 3.57
N SER A 44 6.15 -4.53 4.12
CA SER A 44 6.69 -5.89 4.02
C SER A 44 6.45 -6.46 2.63
N ILE A 45 7.13 -7.56 2.32
CA ILE A 45 6.89 -8.28 1.06
C ILE A 45 5.43 -8.73 0.98
N ASN A 46 4.86 -9.21 2.07
CA ASN A 46 3.44 -9.60 2.09
C ASN A 46 2.52 -8.44 1.79
N ASP A 47 2.81 -7.26 2.33
CA ASP A 47 2.04 -6.05 2.04
C ASP A 47 2.09 -5.73 0.56
N ILE A 48 3.27 -5.77 -0.03
CA ILE A 48 3.46 -5.45 -1.45
C ILE A 48 2.71 -6.44 -2.34
N VAL A 49 2.79 -7.73 -2.03
CA VAL A 49 2.05 -8.76 -2.77
C VAL A 49 0.55 -8.53 -2.67
N THR A 50 0.06 -8.19 -1.48
CA THR A 50 -1.37 -7.90 -1.28
C THR A 50 -1.82 -6.70 -2.08
N ILE A 51 -1.04 -5.62 -2.07
CA ILE A 51 -1.34 -4.41 -2.85
C ILE A 51 -1.37 -4.73 -4.35
N CYS A 52 -0.42 -5.51 -4.82
CA CYS A 52 -0.40 -5.93 -6.22
C CYS A 52 -1.66 -6.72 -6.59
N LYS A 53 -2.13 -7.58 -5.71
CA LYS A 53 -3.36 -8.34 -5.95
C LYS A 53 -4.59 -7.44 -5.99
N ILE A 54 -4.66 -6.47 -5.07
CA ILE A 54 -5.80 -5.55 -5.00
C ILE A 54 -5.93 -4.73 -6.29
N PHE A 55 -4.82 -4.25 -6.81
CA PHE A 55 -4.81 -3.35 -7.97
C PHE A 55 -4.44 -4.03 -9.28
N SER A 56 -4.28 -5.35 -9.28
CA SER A 56 -3.88 -6.13 -10.47
C SER A 56 -2.55 -5.63 -11.06
N LEU A 57 -1.58 -5.39 -10.19
CA LEU A 57 -0.25 -4.94 -10.57
C LEU A 57 0.75 -6.08 -10.55
N GLU A 58 1.85 -5.91 -11.29
CA GLU A 58 3.03 -6.75 -11.12
C GLU A 58 3.97 -6.14 -10.09
N LEU A 59 4.84 -6.95 -9.49
CA LEU A 59 5.79 -6.46 -8.50
C LEU A 59 6.65 -5.33 -9.06
N SER A 60 7.05 -5.43 -10.33
CA SER A 60 7.87 -4.42 -10.97
C SER A 60 7.18 -3.06 -11.08
N ASP A 61 5.86 -3.01 -10.98
CA ASP A 61 5.12 -1.74 -10.98
C ASP A 61 5.31 -0.98 -9.66
N LEU A 62 5.48 -1.70 -8.56
CA LEU A 62 5.60 -1.10 -7.23
C LEU A 62 7.04 -1.01 -6.74
N ILE A 63 7.90 -1.92 -7.15
CA ILE A 63 9.29 -1.96 -6.68
C ILE A 63 10.21 -1.46 -7.78
N GLN A 64 10.92 -0.37 -7.46
CA GLN A 64 11.92 0.20 -8.35
C GLN A 64 13.31 -0.20 -7.84
N LEU A 65 14.08 -0.78 -8.73
CA LEU A 65 15.45 -1.19 -8.44
C LEU A 65 16.45 -0.10 -8.83
#